data_edd4ce4cda6ffbd80f617d29490e1dca
#
_entry.id   edd4ce4cda6ffbd80f617d29490e1dca
#
_cell.length_a   1.000
_cell.length_b   1.000
_cell.length_c   1.000
_cell.angle_alpha   90.00
_cell.angle_beta   90.00
_cell.angle_gamma   90.00
#
_symmetry.space_group_name_H-M   'P 1'
#
loop_
_entity.id
_entity.type
_entity.pdbx_description
1 polymer ?
#
loop_
_entity_poly.entity_id
_entity_poly.type
_entity_poly.pdbx_seq_one_letter_code
_entity_poly.pdbx_strand_id
1 'polypeptide(L)'
;MPENFTLEFEVMNRYSSNNLLNYSFYISAVTGNMKQDLSNKYVKDGIYFDWRACSGGAGYIVYENSEEINKNEGLNLKEFNKEDCSTPTFAKISIWRQKSRLRMYVNETKILDIPQAFNAKLKYNVFKFGTFYMNYATADNQDEFMVSNVRYAVGAPDIRSKLITDGKLVTRGITFDVGSDKIKPESFGTLKEIATVLNENVGVKVKIIGHTDADGNAASNLELSQKRANAIKNALNTDFKVDASRMQTDGKGATEPSEPNTTPQDKANNRRVEFIKL
;
A
#
# COMPACT_ATOMS: atom_id res chain seq x y z
N MET A 1 -5.24 2.89 -13.25
CA MET A 1 -4.98 2.52 -11.84
C MET A 1 -5.20 3.75 -10.97
N PRO A 2 -5.83 3.63 -9.81
CA PRO A 2 -5.97 4.74 -8.88
C PRO A 2 -4.61 5.25 -8.40
N GLU A 3 -4.59 6.47 -7.85
CA GLU A 3 -3.37 7.08 -7.31
C GLU A 3 -2.85 6.40 -6.04
N ASN A 4 -3.72 5.66 -5.36
CA ASN A 4 -3.36 4.91 -4.17
C ASN A 4 -3.78 3.46 -4.36
N PHE A 5 -2.82 2.57 -4.38
CA PHE A 5 -3.06 1.14 -4.44
C PHE A 5 -1.91 0.34 -3.81
N THR A 6 -2.23 -0.88 -3.43
CA THR A 6 -1.28 -1.93 -3.15
C THR A 6 -1.45 -3.03 -4.18
N LEU A 7 -0.36 -3.45 -4.79
CA LEU A 7 -0.29 -4.61 -5.67
C LEU A 7 0.69 -5.60 -5.07
N GLU A 8 0.21 -6.79 -4.77
CA GLU A 8 1.02 -7.89 -4.28
C GLU A 8 0.95 -9.06 -5.24
N PHE A 9 2.05 -9.74 -5.42
CA PHE A 9 2.13 -10.98 -6.19
C PHE A 9 3.32 -11.80 -5.75
N GLU A 10 3.25 -13.07 -5.99
CA GLU A 10 4.37 -14.00 -5.80
C GLU A 10 5.02 -14.27 -7.14
N VAL A 11 6.34 -14.32 -7.13
CA VAL A 11 7.14 -14.70 -8.29
C VAL A 11 7.92 -15.96 -7.98
N MET A 12 7.99 -16.84 -8.96
CA MET A 12 8.93 -17.95 -8.99
C MET A 12 9.77 -17.81 -10.24
N ASN A 13 11.06 -17.93 -10.07
CA ASN A 13 11.99 -18.05 -11.19
C ASN A 13 12.89 -19.25 -11.01
N ARG A 14 13.10 -19.95 -12.10
CA ARG A 14 14.13 -20.97 -12.28
C ARG A 14 14.93 -20.62 -13.52
N TYR A 15 16.21 -20.84 -13.45
CA TYR A 15 17.14 -20.43 -14.48
C TYR A 15 18.05 -21.60 -14.86
N SER A 16 18.08 -21.94 -16.13
CA SER A 16 18.75 -23.14 -16.61
C SER A 16 20.19 -22.93 -17.12
N SER A 17 20.61 -21.68 -17.34
CA SER A 17 21.92 -21.40 -17.93
C SER A 17 22.56 -20.10 -17.42
N ASN A 18 23.87 -19.93 -17.63
CA ASN A 18 24.67 -18.80 -17.16
C ASN A 18 24.46 -17.48 -17.94
N ASN A 19 23.34 -17.29 -18.60
CA ASN A 19 23.06 -16.08 -19.36
C ASN A 19 22.40 -15.00 -18.50
N LEU A 20 22.38 -13.78 -19.01
CA LEU A 20 21.92 -12.56 -18.31
C LEU A 20 20.38 -12.41 -18.36
N LEU A 21 19.65 -13.44 -17.91
CA LEU A 21 18.20 -13.38 -17.86
C LEU A 21 17.73 -12.30 -16.86
N ASN A 22 16.91 -11.38 -17.34
CA ASN A 22 16.28 -10.34 -16.53
C ASN A 22 14.78 -10.51 -16.52
N TYR A 23 14.21 -10.38 -15.34
CA TYR A 23 12.77 -10.19 -15.13
C TYR A 23 12.48 -8.72 -14.90
N SER A 24 11.30 -8.31 -15.26
CA SER A 24 10.91 -6.92 -15.09
C SER A 24 9.41 -6.75 -14.84
N PHE A 25 9.06 -5.63 -14.25
CA PHE A 25 7.70 -5.11 -14.32
C PHE A 25 7.70 -3.63 -14.73
N TYR A 26 6.56 -3.17 -15.21
CA TYR A 26 6.34 -1.80 -15.63
C TYR A 26 5.04 -1.28 -15.07
N ILE A 27 5.06 -0.02 -14.65
CA ILE A 27 3.86 0.75 -14.36
C ILE A 27 3.89 1.97 -15.25
N SER A 28 2.99 2.05 -16.21
CA SER A 28 3.02 3.09 -17.25
C SER A 28 1.67 3.73 -17.53
N ALA A 29 1.70 4.90 -18.14
CA ALA A 29 0.54 5.53 -18.74
C ALA A 29 0.37 5.03 -20.18
N VAL A 30 -0.85 4.73 -20.60
CA VAL A 30 -1.17 4.40 -22.00
C VAL A 30 -1.13 5.67 -22.84
N THR A 31 -0.38 5.62 -23.92
CA THR A 31 -0.17 6.74 -24.83
C THR A 31 -1.16 6.78 -26.01
N GLY A 32 -2.19 5.93 -26.00
CA GLY A 32 -3.24 5.87 -27.04
C GLY A 32 -3.22 4.60 -27.89
N ASN A 33 -2.11 3.86 -27.94
CA ASN A 33 -2.03 2.56 -28.61
C ASN A 33 -1.66 1.45 -27.62
N MET A 34 -2.65 0.86 -27.01
CA MET A 34 -2.47 -0.18 -25.98
C MET A 34 -1.64 -1.37 -26.49
N LYS A 35 -1.83 -1.81 -27.74
CA LYS A 35 -1.07 -2.94 -28.30
C LYS A 35 0.42 -2.60 -28.37
N GLN A 36 0.75 -1.40 -28.80
CA GLN A 36 2.14 -0.93 -28.88
C GLN A 36 2.74 -0.74 -27.47
N ASP A 37 1.97 -0.14 -26.54
CA ASP A 37 2.42 0.06 -25.17
C ASP A 37 2.65 -1.26 -24.44
N LEU A 38 1.85 -2.31 -24.69
CA LEU A 38 2.05 -3.63 -24.12
C LEU A 38 3.24 -4.38 -24.73
N SER A 39 3.52 -4.19 -26.01
CA SER A 39 4.63 -4.87 -26.70
C SER A 39 5.96 -4.15 -26.54
N ASN A 40 5.96 -2.87 -26.17
CA ASN A 40 7.19 -2.08 -26.11
C ASN A 40 8.00 -2.43 -24.84
N LYS A 41 9.31 -2.57 -25.03
CA LYS A 41 10.28 -2.73 -23.94
C LYS A 41 10.40 -1.45 -23.09
N TYR A 42 10.30 -0.29 -23.74
CA TYR A 42 10.42 1.00 -23.07
C TYR A 42 9.05 1.60 -22.82
N VAL A 43 8.93 2.34 -21.73
CA VAL A 43 7.75 3.13 -21.40
C VAL A 43 8.05 4.59 -21.71
N LYS A 44 7.04 5.30 -22.22
CA LYS A 44 7.16 6.75 -22.46
C LYS A 44 7.07 7.52 -21.15
N ASP A 45 6.12 7.13 -20.32
CA ASP A 45 5.84 7.72 -19.02
C ASP A 45 5.57 6.59 -18.03
N GLY A 46 6.36 6.50 -16.97
CA GLY A 46 6.18 5.48 -15.95
C GLY A 46 7.47 5.00 -15.30
N ILE A 47 7.36 3.90 -14.62
CA ILE A 47 8.49 3.23 -13.99
C ILE A 47 8.73 1.86 -14.61
N TYR A 48 9.99 1.59 -14.88
CA TYR A 48 10.55 0.29 -15.22
C TYR A 48 11.38 -0.19 -14.03
N PHE A 49 11.20 -1.44 -13.64
CA PHE A 49 12.01 -2.11 -12.64
C PHE A 49 12.43 -3.47 -13.18
N ASP A 50 13.69 -3.81 -13.05
CA ASP A 50 14.22 -5.12 -13.43
C ASP A 50 15.09 -5.74 -12.35
N TRP A 51 15.22 -7.07 -12.41
CA TRP A 51 16.17 -7.82 -11.60
C TRP A 51 16.73 -9.02 -12.36
N ARG A 52 17.93 -9.37 -12.03
CA ARG A 52 18.61 -10.55 -12.57
C ARG A 52 18.24 -11.78 -11.78
N ALA A 53 17.89 -12.82 -12.49
CA ALA A 53 17.35 -14.05 -11.93
C ALA A 53 18.26 -14.76 -10.91
N CYS A 54 19.58 -14.62 -11.07
CA CYS A 54 20.57 -15.39 -10.31
C CYS A 54 21.47 -14.53 -9.43
N SER A 55 21.92 -13.39 -9.93
CA SER A 55 22.83 -12.52 -9.17
C SER A 55 22.10 -11.57 -8.21
N GLY A 56 20.77 -11.50 -8.29
CA GLY A 56 19.97 -10.56 -7.48
C GLY A 56 20.19 -9.09 -7.80
N GLY A 57 21.08 -8.76 -8.74
CA GLY A 57 21.28 -7.39 -9.19
C GLY A 57 19.99 -6.81 -9.76
N ALA A 58 19.61 -5.60 -9.34
CA ALA A 58 18.35 -5.00 -9.72
C ALA A 58 18.50 -3.49 -9.96
N GLY A 59 17.52 -2.93 -10.67
CA GLY A 59 17.49 -1.50 -10.93
C GLY A 59 16.09 -0.99 -11.26
N TYR A 60 15.97 0.33 -11.27
CA TYR A 60 14.78 0.99 -11.77
C TYR A 60 15.13 2.22 -12.60
N ILE A 61 14.24 2.57 -13.51
CA ILE A 61 14.27 3.81 -14.27
C ILE A 61 12.86 4.42 -14.24
N VAL A 62 12.80 5.71 -13.94
CA VAL A 62 11.57 6.51 -14.06
C VAL A 62 11.68 7.33 -15.34
N TYR A 63 10.68 7.20 -16.20
CA TYR A 63 10.58 7.91 -17.47
C TYR A 63 9.49 8.97 -17.41
N GLU A 64 9.78 10.13 -17.99
CA GLU A 64 8.84 11.19 -18.34
C GLU A 64 9.11 11.69 -19.75
N ASN A 65 8.11 11.65 -20.64
CA ASN A 65 8.26 11.99 -22.06
C ASN A 65 9.39 11.23 -22.78
N SER A 66 9.62 9.98 -22.42
CA SER A 66 10.71 9.11 -22.92
C SER A 66 12.11 9.51 -22.44
N GLU A 67 12.23 10.44 -21.50
CA GLU A 67 13.48 10.80 -20.86
C GLU A 67 13.62 10.13 -19.50
N GLU A 68 14.83 9.69 -19.17
CA GLU A 68 15.15 9.14 -17.85
C GLU A 68 15.29 10.27 -16.84
N ILE A 69 14.34 10.41 -15.92
CA ILE A 69 14.35 11.49 -14.93
C ILE A 69 14.90 11.04 -13.56
N ASN A 70 14.90 9.74 -13.31
CA ASN A 70 15.47 9.15 -12.10
C ASN A 70 15.81 7.68 -12.34
N LYS A 71 16.95 7.22 -11.84
CA LYS A 71 17.36 5.82 -11.94
C LYS A 71 18.26 5.38 -10.80
N ASN A 72 18.28 4.08 -10.55
CA ASN A 72 19.25 3.39 -9.73
C ASN A 72 19.43 1.97 -10.27
N GLU A 73 20.66 1.59 -10.58
CA GLU A 73 21.02 0.27 -11.11
C GLU A 73 21.84 -0.57 -10.10
N GLY A 74 22.04 -0.04 -8.88
CA GLY A 74 22.86 -0.64 -7.84
C GLY A 74 22.07 -1.36 -6.74
N LEU A 75 20.81 -1.75 -7.00
CA LEU A 75 20.00 -2.50 -6.04
C LEU A 75 20.42 -3.98 -6.04
N ASN A 76 20.18 -4.65 -4.91
CA ASN A 76 20.40 -6.09 -4.79
C ASN A 76 19.22 -6.75 -4.07
N LEU A 77 18.58 -7.70 -4.74
CA LEU A 77 17.54 -8.55 -4.20
C LEU A 77 18.18 -9.82 -3.67
N LYS A 78 18.49 -9.86 -2.39
CA LYS A 78 19.19 -10.98 -1.73
C LYS A 78 18.49 -12.33 -1.94
N GLU A 79 17.17 -12.31 -2.06
CA GLU A 79 16.34 -13.50 -2.30
C GLU A 79 16.67 -14.18 -3.62
N PHE A 80 17.09 -13.41 -4.62
CA PHE A 80 17.46 -13.89 -5.95
C PHE A 80 18.96 -14.06 -6.15
N ASN A 81 19.78 -13.77 -5.15
CA ASN A 81 21.21 -14.01 -5.20
C ASN A 81 21.52 -15.44 -4.74
N LYS A 82 21.73 -16.34 -5.69
CA LYS A 82 21.94 -17.79 -5.47
C LYS A 82 23.23 -18.26 -6.13
N GLU A 83 23.88 -19.23 -5.50
CA GLU A 83 25.00 -19.95 -6.09
C GLU A 83 24.52 -20.94 -7.16
N ASP A 84 23.39 -21.61 -6.91
CA ASP A 84 22.72 -22.51 -7.86
C ASP A 84 21.42 -21.90 -8.35
N CYS A 85 21.42 -21.48 -9.60
CA CYS A 85 20.30 -20.81 -10.26
C CYS A 85 19.26 -21.79 -10.81
N SER A 86 19.56 -23.09 -10.89
CA SER A 86 18.62 -24.12 -11.31
C SER A 86 17.57 -24.42 -10.24
N THR A 87 17.89 -24.10 -8.98
CA THR A 87 16.94 -24.20 -7.87
C THR A 87 15.90 -23.10 -7.95
N PRO A 88 14.59 -23.42 -7.98
CA PRO A 88 13.53 -22.40 -8.01
C PRO A 88 13.64 -21.42 -6.85
N THR A 89 13.53 -20.14 -7.16
CA THR A 89 13.48 -19.06 -6.17
C THR A 89 12.09 -18.49 -6.10
N PHE A 90 11.58 -18.35 -4.89
CA PHE A 90 10.27 -17.80 -4.62
C PHE A 90 10.40 -16.49 -3.83
N ALA A 91 9.65 -15.48 -4.22
CA ALA A 91 9.55 -14.25 -3.45
C ALA A 91 8.17 -13.61 -3.61
N LYS A 92 7.72 -12.93 -2.55
CA LYS A 92 6.55 -12.07 -2.58
C LYS A 92 7.01 -10.65 -2.87
N ILE A 93 6.43 -10.03 -3.90
CA ILE A 93 6.66 -8.62 -4.22
C ILE A 93 5.43 -7.83 -3.84
N SER A 94 5.62 -6.75 -3.09
CA SER A 94 4.56 -5.82 -2.70
C SER A 94 4.93 -4.42 -3.19
N ILE A 95 4.05 -3.84 -4.02
CA ILE A 95 4.21 -2.52 -4.61
C ILE A 95 3.12 -1.61 -4.04
N TRP A 96 3.52 -0.50 -3.45
CA TRP A 96 2.64 0.50 -2.88
C TRP A 96 2.79 1.81 -3.63
N ARG A 97 1.73 2.22 -4.28
CA ARG A 97 1.63 3.56 -4.87
C ARG A 97 0.83 4.48 -3.98
N GLN A 98 1.38 5.65 -3.72
CA GLN A 98 0.73 6.73 -2.97
C GLN A 98 0.93 8.03 -3.71
N LYS A 99 -0.07 8.44 -4.50
CA LYS A 99 0.03 9.60 -5.42
C LYS A 99 1.26 9.49 -6.33
N SER A 100 2.25 10.36 -6.14
CA SER A 100 3.51 10.35 -6.88
C SER A 100 4.54 9.35 -6.36
N ARG A 101 4.39 8.85 -5.13
CA ARG A 101 5.38 7.98 -4.47
C ARG A 101 5.16 6.51 -4.79
N LEU A 102 6.25 5.78 -4.95
CA LEU A 102 6.24 4.32 -5.05
C LEU A 102 7.18 3.71 -4.02
N ARG A 103 6.71 2.67 -3.34
CA ARG A 103 7.53 1.80 -2.50
C ARG A 103 7.42 0.37 -2.99
N MET A 104 8.52 -0.37 -2.90
CA MET A 104 8.53 -1.79 -3.19
C MET A 104 9.21 -2.57 -2.08
N TYR A 105 8.63 -3.71 -1.79
CA TYR A 105 9.13 -4.68 -0.83
C TYR A 105 9.30 -6.03 -1.52
N VAL A 106 10.36 -6.73 -1.16
CA VAL A 106 10.54 -8.14 -1.49
C VAL A 106 10.47 -8.91 -0.17
N ASN A 107 9.54 -9.84 -0.07
CA ASN A 107 9.07 -10.40 1.19
C ASN A 107 8.65 -9.25 2.14
N GLU A 108 9.31 -9.05 3.26
CA GLU A 108 9.03 -7.94 4.18
C GLU A 108 10.09 -6.83 4.13
N THR A 109 11.12 -7.00 3.30
CA THR A 109 12.24 -6.05 3.19
C THR A 109 11.92 -4.95 2.19
N LYS A 110 12.00 -3.69 2.63
CA LYS A 110 11.86 -2.54 1.72
C LYS A 110 13.08 -2.42 0.82
N ILE A 111 12.86 -2.53 -0.49
CA ILE A 111 13.91 -2.47 -1.51
C ILE A 111 14.08 -1.07 -2.08
N LEU A 112 12.95 -0.38 -2.31
CA LEU A 112 13.01 0.98 -2.83
C LEU A 112 11.90 1.87 -2.27
N ASP A 113 12.15 3.18 -2.34
CA ASP A 113 11.24 4.23 -1.94
C ASP A 113 11.50 5.45 -2.82
N ILE A 114 10.66 5.68 -3.81
CA ILE A 114 10.81 6.75 -4.78
C ILE A 114 9.71 7.79 -4.54
N PRO A 115 10.03 8.97 -3.99
CA PRO A 115 9.03 9.99 -3.66
C PRO A 115 8.26 10.53 -4.87
N GLN A 116 8.94 10.59 -6.03
CA GLN A 116 8.37 11.09 -7.29
C GLN A 116 8.58 10.07 -8.41
N ALA A 117 7.91 8.93 -8.30
CA ALA A 117 7.88 7.89 -9.33
C ALA A 117 6.80 8.16 -10.40
N PHE A 118 5.82 9.01 -10.10
CA PHE A 118 4.66 9.26 -10.96
C PHE A 118 4.37 10.74 -11.10
N ASN A 119 4.17 11.18 -12.33
CA ASN A 119 3.67 12.53 -12.64
C ASN A 119 2.17 12.60 -12.31
N ALA A 120 1.76 13.53 -11.44
CA ALA A 120 0.37 13.69 -11.00
C ALA A 120 -0.60 14.08 -12.14
N LYS A 121 -0.09 14.59 -13.26
CA LYS A 121 -0.90 14.99 -14.43
C LYS A 121 -1.26 13.81 -15.33
N LEU A 122 -0.63 12.63 -15.13
CA LEU A 122 -0.79 11.46 -15.99
C LEU A 122 -1.63 10.38 -15.33
N LYS A 123 -2.42 9.66 -16.11
CA LYS A 123 -3.16 8.49 -15.67
C LYS A 123 -2.37 7.21 -15.96
N TYR A 124 -1.77 6.64 -14.93
CA TYR A 124 -1.09 5.35 -15.02
C TYR A 124 -2.12 4.24 -14.95
N ASN A 125 -2.20 3.41 -15.96
CA ASN A 125 -3.26 2.41 -16.12
C ASN A 125 -2.76 1.07 -16.67
N VAL A 126 -1.47 0.94 -16.95
CA VAL A 126 -0.84 -0.30 -17.38
C VAL A 126 0.10 -0.81 -16.29
N PHE A 127 -0.07 -2.07 -15.93
CA PHE A 127 0.91 -2.88 -15.22
C PHE A 127 1.23 -4.10 -16.08
N LYS A 128 2.50 -4.33 -16.36
CA LYS A 128 2.91 -5.49 -17.15
C LYS A 128 4.17 -6.13 -16.59
N PHE A 129 4.31 -7.41 -16.80
CA PHE A 129 5.53 -8.16 -16.58
C PHE A 129 6.30 -8.28 -17.90
N GLY A 130 7.62 -8.38 -17.81
CA GLY A 130 8.49 -8.64 -18.94
C GLY A 130 9.62 -9.57 -18.55
N THR A 131 10.08 -10.32 -19.54
CA THR A 131 11.25 -11.17 -19.43
C THR A 131 12.17 -10.89 -20.62
N PHE A 132 13.48 -10.93 -20.38
CA PHE A 132 14.48 -10.74 -21.41
C PHE A 132 15.47 -11.89 -21.39
N TYR A 133 15.87 -12.32 -22.59
CA TYR A 133 16.86 -13.37 -22.79
C TYR A 133 16.47 -14.75 -22.21
N MET A 134 15.17 -15.07 -22.19
CA MET A 134 14.72 -16.41 -21.81
C MET A 134 15.21 -17.44 -22.82
N ASN A 135 15.74 -18.55 -22.33
CA ASN A 135 16.16 -19.67 -23.13
C ASN A 135 15.04 -20.70 -23.24
N TYR A 136 14.68 -21.07 -24.48
CA TYR A 136 13.63 -22.07 -24.78
C TYR A 136 14.20 -23.35 -25.40
N ALA A 137 15.51 -23.55 -25.32
CA ALA A 137 16.20 -24.46 -26.22
C ALA A 137 15.84 -25.95 -26.09
N THR A 138 15.46 -26.43 -24.89
CA THR A 138 15.06 -27.84 -24.69
C THR A 138 14.09 -27.98 -23.52
N ALA A 139 13.33 -29.07 -23.45
CA ALA A 139 12.39 -29.34 -22.35
C ALA A 139 13.05 -29.43 -20.97
N ASP A 140 14.32 -29.83 -20.94
CA ASP A 140 15.08 -30.02 -19.70
C ASP A 140 15.87 -28.76 -19.27
N ASN A 141 15.95 -27.75 -20.15
CA ASN A 141 16.73 -26.53 -19.95
C ASN A 141 15.89 -25.29 -20.25
N GLN A 142 14.72 -25.17 -19.62
CA GLN A 142 13.85 -24.01 -19.77
C GLN A 142 14.03 -23.03 -18.61
N ASP A 143 14.18 -21.77 -18.96
CA ASP A 143 14.03 -20.69 -18.00
C ASP A 143 12.54 -20.53 -17.67
N GLU A 144 12.23 -20.41 -16.39
CA GLU A 144 10.86 -20.28 -15.92
C GLU A 144 10.67 -18.99 -15.14
N PHE A 145 9.62 -18.26 -15.49
CA PHE A 145 9.13 -17.14 -14.71
C PHE A 145 7.63 -17.30 -14.52
N MET A 146 7.23 -17.48 -13.29
CA MET A 146 5.82 -17.60 -12.94
C MET A 146 5.40 -16.49 -12.00
N VAL A 147 4.19 -16.01 -12.19
CA VAL A 147 3.54 -15.03 -11.32
C VAL A 147 2.26 -15.65 -10.80
N SER A 148 2.06 -15.61 -9.49
CA SER A 148 0.89 -16.16 -8.82
C SER A 148 0.39 -15.23 -7.73
N ASN A 149 -0.76 -15.56 -7.14
CA ASN A 149 -1.36 -14.88 -5.99
C ASN A 149 -1.45 -13.35 -6.15
N VAL A 150 -1.76 -12.89 -7.37
CA VAL A 150 -1.89 -11.45 -7.65
C VAL A 150 -3.07 -10.88 -6.87
N ARG A 151 -2.77 -9.94 -5.97
CA ARG A 151 -3.75 -9.20 -5.17
C ARG A 151 -3.63 -7.72 -5.46
N TYR A 152 -4.74 -7.10 -5.81
CA TYR A 152 -4.81 -5.68 -6.07
C TYR A 152 -5.83 -5.04 -5.14
N ALA A 153 -5.37 -4.20 -4.24
CA ALA A 153 -6.21 -3.44 -3.32
C ALA A 153 -6.14 -1.95 -3.67
N VAL A 154 -7.29 -1.37 -3.90
CA VAL A 154 -7.46 0.08 -3.98
C VAL A 154 -7.70 0.54 -2.55
N GLY A 155 -6.71 1.17 -1.96
CA GLY A 155 -6.75 1.54 -0.56
C GLY A 155 -6.71 3.03 -0.32
N ALA A 156 -7.22 3.40 0.86
CA ALA A 156 -6.92 4.68 1.46
C ALA A 156 -5.39 4.86 1.55
N PRO A 157 -4.90 6.10 1.59
CA PRO A 157 -3.47 6.36 1.79
C PRO A 157 -2.99 5.65 3.05
N ASP A 158 -1.78 5.10 2.98
CA ASP A 158 -1.02 4.55 4.08
C ASP A 158 -1.30 5.33 5.38
N ILE A 159 -1.77 4.62 6.37
CA ILE A 159 -2.07 5.16 7.72
C ILE A 159 -0.89 6.00 8.22
N ARG A 160 0.35 5.56 7.96
CA ARG A 160 1.55 6.30 8.32
C ARG A 160 1.63 7.65 7.63
N SER A 161 1.44 7.71 6.30
CA SER A 161 1.49 8.98 5.55
C SER A 161 0.39 9.93 6.01
N LYS A 162 -0.82 9.43 6.19
CA LYS A 162 -1.95 10.24 6.68
C LYS A 162 -1.72 10.76 8.08
N LEU A 163 -1.28 9.90 9.00
CA LEU A 163 -1.15 10.31 10.40
C LEU A 163 0.13 11.11 10.66
N ILE A 164 1.26 10.71 10.07
CA ILE A 164 2.56 11.32 10.38
C ILE A 164 2.84 12.54 9.51
N THR A 165 2.56 12.46 8.21
CA THR A 165 2.89 13.52 7.23
C THR A 165 1.75 14.52 7.08
N ASP A 166 0.52 14.03 6.83
CA ASP A 166 -0.66 14.90 6.66
C ASP A 166 -1.24 15.37 8.01
N GLY A 167 -0.84 14.72 9.12
CA GLY A 167 -1.30 15.05 10.47
C GLY A 167 -2.72 14.59 10.80
N LYS A 168 -3.44 13.98 9.86
CA LYS A 168 -4.81 13.53 10.06
C LYS A 168 -5.09 12.22 9.31
N LEU A 169 -5.56 11.22 10.05
CA LEU A 169 -6.09 9.98 9.49
C LEU A 169 -7.60 9.91 9.75
N VAL A 170 -8.39 9.69 8.70
CA VAL A 170 -9.81 9.37 8.78
C VAL A 170 -9.99 7.90 8.40
N THR A 171 -10.63 7.11 9.26
CA THR A 171 -10.89 5.70 9.00
C THR A 171 -12.34 5.32 9.26
N ARG A 172 -12.85 4.41 8.43
CA ARG A 172 -14.13 3.71 8.59
C ARG A 172 -13.92 2.23 8.86
N GLY A 173 -12.65 1.79 8.93
CA GLY A 173 -12.27 0.41 9.19
C GLY A 173 -12.38 0.00 10.67
N ILE A 174 -12.77 0.93 11.56
CA ILE A 174 -13.06 0.62 12.95
C ILE A 174 -14.58 0.68 13.13
N THR A 175 -15.18 -0.48 13.33
CA THR A 175 -16.63 -0.68 13.43
C THR A 175 -17.01 -1.18 14.81
N PHE A 176 -18.28 -0.95 15.19
CA PHE A 176 -18.83 -1.26 16.50
C PHE A 176 -20.17 -2.00 16.36
N ASP A 177 -20.58 -2.67 17.41
CA ASP A 177 -21.95 -3.17 17.50
C ASP A 177 -22.94 -2.00 17.52
N VAL A 178 -24.17 -2.23 17.05
CA VAL A 178 -25.20 -1.20 16.97
C VAL A 178 -25.51 -0.62 18.36
N GLY A 179 -25.48 0.71 18.48
CA GLY A 179 -25.72 1.39 19.76
C GLY A 179 -24.67 1.14 20.83
N SER A 180 -23.52 0.55 20.51
CA SER A 180 -22.49 0.13 21.46
C SER A 180 -21.12 0.72 21.10
N ASP A 181 -20.23 0.71 22.09
CA ASP A 181 -18.80 1.00 21.99
C ASP A 181 -17.94 -0.25 21.88
N LYS A 182 -18.55 -1.45 21.81
CA LYS A 182 -17.86 -2.70 21.63
C LYS A 182 -17.29 -2.79 20.22
N ILE A 183 -15.96 -2.82 20.12
CA ILE A 183 -15.24 -2.93 18.86
C ILE A 183 -15.44 -4.31 18.25
N LYS A 184 -15.77 -4.37 16.96
CA LYS A 184 -15.94 -5.62 16.25
C LYS A 184 -14.59 -6.26 15.88
N PRO A 185 -14.50 -7.61 15.81
CA PRO A 185 -13.25 -8.31 15.51
C PRO A 185 -12.57 -7.89 14.21
N GLU A 186 -13.34 -7.59 13.17
CA GLU A 186 -12.81 -7.14 11.87
C GLU A 186 -12.02 -5.82 11.94
N SER A 187 -12.20 -5.03 12.99
CA SER A 187 -11.53 -3.74 13.22
C SER A 187 -10.09 -3.89 13.73
N PHE A 188 -9.73 -5.07 14.26
CA PHE A 188 -8.42 -5.28 14.90
C PHE A 188 -7.26 -5.20 13.90
N GLY A 189 -7.49 -5.51 12.61
CA GLY A 189 -6.51 -5.28 11.56
C GLY A 189 -6.13 -3.81 11.43
N THR A 190 -7.13 -2.94 11.32
CA THR A 190 -6.92 -1.47 11.24
C THR A 190 -6.28 -0.91 12.51
N LEU A 191 -6.71 -1.39 13.69
CA LEU A 191 -6.10 -0.98 14.97
C LEU A 191 -4.62 -1.38 15.05
N LYS A 192 -4.27 -2.58 14.61
CA LYS A 192 -2.88 -3.07 14.56
C LYS A 192 -2.00 -2.19 13.66
N GLU A 193 -2.49 -1.83 12.48
CA GLU A 193 -1.76 -0.95 11.57
C GLU A 193 -1.52 0.45 12.18
N ILE A 194 -2.56 1.05 12.79
CA ILE A 194 -2.43 2.33 13.50
C ILE A 194 -1.44 2.23 14.65
N ALA A 195 -1.53 1.18 15.46
CA ALA A 195 -0.63 0.93 16.57
C ALA A 195 0.82 0.76 16.12
N THR A 196 1.05 0.03 15.02
CA THR A 196 2.38 -0.12 14.42
C THR A 196 2.98 1.24 14.08
N VAL A 197 2.21 2.11 13.41
CA VAL A 197 2.66 3.47 13.07
C VAL A 197 2.97 4.29 14.32
N LEU A 198 2.14 4.23 15.36
CA LEU A 198 2.34 4.97 16.61
C LEU A 198 3.55 4.44 17.40
N ASN A 199 3.77 3.13 17.43
CA ASN A 199 4.91 2.52 18.13
C ASN A 199 6.24 2.77 17.42
N GLU A 200 6.25 2.83 16.10
CA GLU A 200 7.43 3.23 15.32
C GLU A 200 7.75 4.74 15.44
N ASN A 201 6.79 5.56 15.87
CA ASN A 201 6.93 7.01 15.98
C ASN A 201 6.59 7.47 17.40
N VAL A 202 7.42 7.08 18.37
CA VAL A 202 7.18 7.26 19.82
C VAL A 202 6.95 8.70 20.28
N GLY A 203 7.46 9.69 19.56
CA GLY A 203 7.24 11.12 19.83
C GLY A 203 5.89 11.67 19.39
N VAL A 204 5.12 10.91 18.59
CA VAL A 204 3.84 11.38 18.05
C VAL A 204 2.74 11.17 19.08
N LYS A 205 2.00 12.24 19.36
CA LYS A 205 0.77 12.25 20.16
C LYS A 205 -0.41 12.43 19.25
N VAL A 206 -1.57 11.81 19.59
CA VAL A 206 -2.76 11.86 18.76
C VAL A 206 -4.02 12.14 19.57
N LYS A 207 -4.99 12.81 18.92
CA LYS A 207 -6.36 12.93 19.40
C LYS A 207 -7.25 12.01 18.58
N ILE A 208 -7.99 11.11 19.24
CA ILE A 208 -8.92 10.17 18.64
C ILE A 208 -10.32 10.76 18.76
N ILE A 209 -11.00 10.97 17.63
CA ILE A 209 -12.32 11.59 17.58
C ILE A 209 -13.33 10.62 16.99
N GLY A 210 -14.38 10.31 17.73
CA GLY A 210 -15.50 9.50 17.26
C GLY A 210 -16.61 10.36 16.67
N HIS A 211 -17.21 9.86 15.57
CA HIS A 211 -18.39 10.49 14.93
C HIS A 211 -19.49 9.45 14.72
N THR A 212 -20.74 9.92 14.71
CA THR A 212 -21.94 9.17 14.33
C THR A 212 -22.58 9.76 13.08
N ASP A 213 -23.54 9.07 12.51
CA ASP A 213 -24.54 9.68 11.66
C ASP A 213 -25.57 10.47 12.51
N ALA A 214 -26.53 11.10 11.85
CA ALA A 214 -27.55 11.93 12.48
C ALA A 214 -28.78 11.15 13.01
N ASP A 215 -28.78 9.80 12.90
CA ASP A 215 -29.91 9.01 13.41
C ASP A 215 -29.93 9.01 14.94
N GLY A 216 -31.12 9.21 15.51
CA GLY A 216 -31.33 9.18 16.94
C GLY A 216 -31.14 10.54 17.65
N ASN A 217 -30.95 10.47 18.95
CA ASN A 217 -30.84 11.67 19.80
C ASN A 217 -29.41 12.22 19.79
N ALA A 218 -29.27 13.54 19.61
CA ALA A 218 -27.98 14.20 19.51
C ALA A 218 -27.11 14.05 20.77
N ALA A 219 -27.69 14.11 21.98
CA ALA A 219 -26.95 13.93 23.22
C ALA A 219 -26.43 12.48 23.37
N SER A 220 -27.27 11.49 23.02
CA SER A 220 -26.88 10.08 23.01
C SER A 220 -25.77 9.81 21.97
N ASN A 221 -25.84 10.42 20.80
CA ASN A 221 -24.81 10.32 19.76
C ASN A 221 -23.47 10.93 20.22
N LEU A 222 -23.51 12.04 20.91
CA LEU A 222 -22.32 12.68 21.47
C LEU A 222 -21.66 11.74 22.51
N GLU A 223 -22.45 11.22 23.45
CA GLU A 223 -21.96 10.28 24.46
C GLU A 223 -21.42 8.99 23.83
N LEU A 224 -22.14 8.39 22.88
CA LEU A 224 -21.74 7.18 22.19
C LEU A 224 -20.41 7.35 21.43
N SER A 225 -20.26 8.49 20.74
CA SER A 225 -19.02 8.79 20.01
C SER A 225 -17.83 8.94 20.95
N GLN A 226 -18.02 9.55 22.12
CA GLN A 226 -16.98 9.65 23.16
C GLN A 226 -16.60 8.27 23.72
N LYS A 227 -17.61 7.42 24.04
CA LYS A 227 -17.36 6.04 24.51
C LYS A 227 -16.57 5.23 23.48
N ARG A 228 -16.90 5.36 22.20
CA ARG A 228 -16.20 4.69 21.10
C ARG A 228 -14.75 5.15 20.98
N ALA A 229 -14.49 6.46 21.08
CA ALA A 229 -13.12 6.98 21.09
C ALA A 229 -12.31 6.44 22.28
N ASN A 230 -12.92 6.34 23.47
CA ASN A 230 -12.29 5.75 24.64
C ASN A 230 -12.02 4.24 24.48
N ALA A 231 -12.95 3.49 23.89
CA ALA A 231 -12.76 2.06 23.61
C ALA A 231 -11.58 1.82 22.67
N ILE A 232 -11.42 2.65 21.63
CA ILE A 232 -10.27 2.61 20.73
C ILE A 232 -8.96 2.88 21.48
N LYS A 233 -8.90 3.95 22.28
CA LYS A 233 -7.73 4.26 23.10
C LYS A 233 -7.35 3.09 24.00
N ASN A 234 -8.35 2.49 24.65
CA ASN A 234 -8.12 1.33 25.54
C ASN A 234 -7.57 0.14 24.76
N ALA A 235 -8.15 -0.22 23.62
CA ALA A 235 -7.67 -1.31 22.78
C ALA A 235 -6.24 -1.05 22.27
N LEU A 236 -5.91 0.16 21.81
CA LEU A 236 -4.56 0.52 21.39
C LEU A 236 -3.55 0.38 22.54
N ASN A 237 -3.94 0.74 23.76
CA ASN A 237 -3.06 0.62 24.92
C ASN A 237 -2.94 -0.84 25.41
N THR A 238 -4.06 -1.55 25.65
CA THR A 238 -4.05 -2.87 26.25
C THR A 238 -3.54 -3.95 25.32
N ASP A 239 -4.02 -3.95 24.06
CA ASP A 239 -3.77 -5.02 23.12
C ASP A 239 -2.51 -4.77 22.27
N PHE A 240 -2.22 -3.50 21.95
CA PHE A 240 -1.13 -3.12 21.07
C PHE A 240 0.00 -2.30 21.73
N LYS A 241 -0.08 -2.08 23.05
CA LYS A 241 0.99 -1.45 23.86
C LYS A 241 1.35 -0.01 23.46
N VAL A 242 0.42 0.73 22.87
CA VAL A 242 0.58 2.16 22.65
C VAL A 242 0.40 2.89 23.98
N ASP A 243 1.36 3.76 24.36
CA ASP A 243 1.28 4.50 25.60
C ASP A 243 0.04 5.40 25.66
N ALA A 244 -0.82 5.19 26.67
CA ALA A 244 -2.07 5.91 26.87
C ALA A 244 -1.90 7.43 27.06
N SER A 245 -0.73 7.87 27.56
CA SER A 245 -0.41 9.30 27.76
C SER A 245 -0.26 10.06 26.44
N ARG A 246 -0.04 9.35 25.35
CA ARG A 246 0.08 9.88 23.98
C ARG A 246 -1.25 10.02 23.26
N MET A 247 -2.34 9.56 23.87
CA MET A 247 -3.64 9.49 23.23
C MET A 247 -4.69 10.31 24.02
N GLN A 248 -5.24 11.32 23.39
CA GLN A 248 -6.42 12.03 23.85
C GLN A 248 -7.67 11.51 23.11
N THR A 249 -8.85 11.66 23.69
CA THR A 249 -10.11 11.22 23.09
C THR A 249 -11.15 12.35 23.07
N ASP A 250 -12.01 12.33 22.07
CA ASP A 250 -13.12 13.27 21.93
C ASP A 250 -14.29 12.59 21.20
N GLY A 251 -15.50 13.04 21.46
CA GLY A 251 -16.71 12.64 20.75
C GLY A 251 -17.38 13.85 20.12
N LYS A 252 -17.76 13.74 18.87
CA LYS A 252 -18.45 14.80 18.11
C LYS A 252 -19.90 14.42 17.77
N GLY A 253 -20.30 13.16 18.02
CA GLY A 253 -21.61 12.71 17.57
C GLY A 253 -21.82 13.03 16.09
N ALA A 254 -22.96 13.64 15.78
CA ALA A 254 -23.33 14.08 14.44
C ALA A 254 -23.05 15.56 14.15
N THR A 255 -22.33 16.29 15.04
CA THR A 255 -22.17 17.76 14.91
C THR A 255 -21.20 18.18 13.81
N GLU A 256 -20.30 17.29 13.39
CA GLU A 256 -19.31 17.54 12.33
C GLU A 256 -19.45 16.47 11.22
N PRO A 257 -20.53 16.52 10.41
CA PRO A 257 -20.76 15.54 9.37
C PRO A 257 -19.78 15.74 8.21
N SER A 258 -19.30 14.64 7.61
CA SER A 258 -18.53 14.68 6.37
C SER A 258 -19.41 14.71 5.12
N GLU A 259 -20.67 14.24 5.26
CA GLU A 259 -21.67 14.13 4.21
C GLU A 259 -23.05 14.57 4.73
N PRO A 260 -24.01 14.89 3.86
CA PRO A 260 -25.30 15.49 4.26
C PRO A 260 -26.23 14.65 5.16
N ASN A 261 -25.95 13.38 5.42
CA ASN A 261 -26.81 12.40 6.13
C ASN A 261 -28.14 12.04 5.43
N THR A 262 -28.24 12.27 4.12
CA THR A 262 -29.49 12.07 3.37
C THR A 262 -29.65 10.65 2.85
N THR A 263 -28.54 10.00 2.51
CA THR A 263 -28.54 8.63 1.97
C THR A 263 -27.91 7.64 2.97
N PRO A 264 -28.20 6.33 2.84
CA PRO A 264 -27.51 5.31 3.63
C PRO A 264 -25.99 5.36 3.47
N GLN A 265 -25.49 5.75 2.29
CA GLN A 265 -24.07 5.93 2.03
C GLN A 265 -23.49 7.12 2.77
N ASP A 266 -24.19 8.26 2.81
CA ASP A 266 -23.78 9.45 3.57
C ASP A 266 -23.65 9.10 5.05
N LYS A 267 -24.67 8.41 5.60
CA LYS A 267 -24.65 7.95 6.99
C LYS A 267 -23.48 7.02 7.27
N ALA A 268 -23.21 6.08 6.36
CA ALA A 268 -22.05 5.20 6.49
C ALA A 268 -20.73 5.98 6.46
N ASN A 269 -20.63 7.03 5.64
CA ASN A 269 -19.46 7.91 5.58
C ASN A 269 -19.29 8.75 6.84
N ASN A 270 -20.40 9.16 7.47
CA ASN A 270 -20.38 9.93 8.72
C ASN A 270 -19.99 9.09 9.93
N ARG A 271 -20.32 7.79 9.98
CA ARG A 271 -19.83 6.85 11.01
C ARG A 271 -18.35 6.57 10.80
N ARG A 272 -17.49 7.40 11.38
CA ARG A 272 -16.04 7.37 11.19
C ARG A 272 -15.29 7.67 12.49
N VAL A 273 -14.01 7.38 12.46
CA VAL A 273 -13.04 7.76 13.50
C VAL A 273 -11.94 8.58 12.84
N GLU A 274 -11.54 9.65 13.51
CA GLU A 274 -10.43 10.50 13.10
C GLU A 274 -9.30 10.40 14.12
N PHE A 275 -8.06 10.30 13.64
CA PHE A 275 -6.86 10.46 14.43
C PHE A 275 -6.16 11.72 13.98
N ILE A 276 -5.98 12.67 14.89
CA ILE A 276 -5.33 13.96 14.63
C ILE A 276 -4.02 13.99 15.40
N LYS A 277 -2.93 14.24 14.71
CA LYS A 277 -1.61 14.45 15.31
C LYS A 277 -1.63 15.78 16.09
N LEU A 278 -1.12 15.74 17.33
CA LEU A 278 -1.03 16.88 18.24
C LEU A 278 0.36 17.50 18.18
#